data_2c5b3e3a39f13a3c138c6f6863a4f4cc
#
_entry.id   2c5b3e3a39f13a3c138c6f6863a4f4cc
#
_cell.length_a   1.000
_cell.length_b   1.000
_cell.length_c   1.000
_cell.angle_alpha   90.00
_cell.angle_beta   90.00
_cell.angle_gamma   90.00
#
_symmetry.space_group_name_H-M   'P 1'
#
loop_
_entity.id
_entity.type
_entity.pdbx_description
1 polymer ?
#
loop_
_entity_poly.entity_id
_entity_poly.type
_entity_poly.pdbx_seq_one_letter_code
_entity_poly.pdbx_strand_id
1 'polypeptide(L)'
;MKKRTAGIMLGIMLTASLIAGCGNNKATEAASESAQTEKEGTGEAIPEDSGITDTEETSDSQKEDSKEQNKESSSTEEVSEKDTDSQDSKEAVQEDREKIAVLLPEETGWETDGDELKTRLEEDGYEPVLLYADNDVSRQVSQIQDMTAQEVSAMVIAPVDTYGLKDVLSTVKEAEIPVFSYDELIMDTDAVKYYVTYGGRQIGQMIGEEIIKKEDLDKVKEDKEFRTIEFIMGSQDNVQALFLYNGVMETLQPYLDDGTLVCKSGRISFDDTGILRWSTEQAKARAEELLTEVYPEGETPDIICTGFDNAAVAVTEALEENGIATGTESWPLISGYGCKAEAVKKIAEGRISFSIFADRKKLADQCEEMVNIYLHGEDDPEVNDYEQYDNGIKIIGSYLCEPQMIDNDNYEILIDSGYYTKKEVEPEATPTSTPTPAPEATVTPTVTETPDKTPSVTPIVEPTETPSPTPEATVTTTPKPTTGLKKAG
;
A
#
# COMPACT_ATOMS: atom_id res chain seq x y z
N MET A 1 -49.36 -30.99 18.73
CA MET A 1 -49.04 -32.41 18.94
C MET A 1 -47.56 -32.51 19.33
N LYS A 2 -47.31 -33.06 20.50
CA LYS A 2 -46.02 -33.31 21.13
C LYS A 2 -45.22 -34.38 20.39
N LYS A 3 -43.86 -34.25 20.38
CA LYS A 3 -42.84 -35.32 20.59
C LYS A 3 -41.46 -34.64 20.45
N ARG A 4 -40.64 -34.39 21.46
CA ARG A 4 -39.79 -35.23 22.32
C ARG A 4 -38.90 -36.15 21.51
N THR A 5 -37.58 -35.99 21.58
CA THR A 5 -36.52 -36.63 22.37
C THR A 5 -35.23 -36.57 21.50
N ALA A 6 -34.02 -36.66 21.92
CA ALA A 6 -33.30 -36.96 23.12
C ALA A 6 -31.81 -36.58 22.93
N GLY A 7 -31.15 -36.24 24.01
CA GLY A 7 -29.72 -35.97 24.03
C GLY A 7 -28.89 -37.26 24.01
N ILE A 8 -27.63 -37.11 23.56
CA ILE A 8 -26.55 -38.06 23.82
C ILE A 8 -25.36 -37.25 24.36
N MET A 9 -25.11 -37.43 25.65
CA MET A 9 -23.83 -37.14 26.28
C MET A 9 -22.83 -38.20 25.86
N LEU A 10 -21.63 -37.83 25.47
CA LEU A 10 -20.50 -38.77 25.45
C LEU A 10 -19.32 -38.13 26.17
N GLY A 11 -18.92 -38.78 27.26
CA GLY A 11 -17.91 -38.34 28.19
C GLY A 11 -16.49 -38.42 27.62
N ILE A 12 -15.68 -37.52 28.05
CA ILE A 12 -14.24 -37.46 27.81
C ILE A 12 -13.54 -38.16 28.96
N MET A 13 -12.83 -39.24 28.65
CA MET A 13 -11.86 -39.85 29.58
C MET A 13 -10.53 -39.16 29.47
N LEU A 14 -10.10 -38.57 30.55
CA LEU A 14 -8.73 -38.15 30.82
C LEU A 14 -7.88 -39.40 31.17
N THR A 15 -6.80 -39.63 30.44
CA THR A 15 -5.71 -40.50 30.88
C THR A 15 -4.43 -39.71 31.03
N ALA A 16 -4.07 -39.49 32.28
CA ALA A 16 -2.75 -39.04 32.69
C ALA A 16 -1.79 -40.25 32.69
N SER A 17 -0.64 -40.11 32.03
CA SER A 17 0.48 -41.03 32.16
C SER A 17 1.69 -40.31 32.65
N LEU A 18 1.99 -40.51 33.92
CA LEU A 18 3.27 -40.20 34.57
C LEU A 18 4.30 -41.26 34.15
N ILE A 19 5.45 -40.86 33.65
CA ILE A 19 6.66 -41.66 33.69
C ILE A 19 7.79 -40.80 34.25
N ALA A 20 8.23 -41.19 35.44
CA ALA A 20 9.44 -40.72 36.09
C ALA A 20 10.65 -41.50 35.53
N GLY A 21 11.74 -40.79 35.25
CA GLY A 21 13.02 -41.38 34.91
C GLY A 21 14.18 -40.44 35.36
N CYS A 22 14.82 -40.80 36.46
CA CYS A 22 16.00 -40.18 37.02
C CYS A 22 17.22 -40.39 36.12
N GLY A 23 18.07 -39.37 36.01
CA GLY A 23 19.42 -39.49 35.44
C GLY A 23 20.23 -38.21 35.68
N ASN A 24 21.11 -38.30 36.65
CA ASN A 24 21.98 -37.27 37.25
C ASN A 24 23.17 -36.98 36.31
N ASN A 25 23.56 -35.70 36.14
CA ASN A 25 24.95 -35.21 36.34
C ASN A 25 25.10 -33.69 36.16
N LYS A 26 25.50 -33.13 37.30
CA LYS A 26 26.44 -32.03 37.63
C LYS A 26 26.85 -31.05 36.52
N ALA A 27 26.48 -29.82 36.71
CA ALA A 27 27.22 -28.66 37.29
C ALA A 27 28.18 -27.94 36.33
N THR A 28 27.91 -26.68 36.08
CA THR A 28 28.73 -25.58 36.61
C THR A 28 27.96 -24.26 36.55
N GLU A 29 27.81 -23.67 37.72
CA GLU A 29 27.40 -22.28 37.97
C GLU A 29 28.45 -21.30 37.43
N ALA A 30 28.01 -20.17 36.90
CA ALA A 30 28.69 -18.91 37.11
C ALA A 30 27.64 -17.79 37.14
N ALA A 31 27.37 -17.37 38.33
CA ALA A 31 26.70 -16.12 38.65
C ALA A 31 27.63 -14.94 38.34
N SER A 32 27.06 -13.82 37.95
CA SER A 32 27.66 -12.55 38.32
C SER A 32 26.59 -11.50 38.58
N GLU A 33 26.65 -11.09 39.78
CA GLU A 33 25.93 -10.07 40.50
C GLU A 33 25.99 -8.68 39.85
N SER A 34 24.91 -7.98 40.10
CA SER A 34 24.78 -6.53 40.09
C SER A 34 25.75 -5.85 41.07
N ALA A 35 26.30 -4.70 40.68
CA ALA A 35 26.82 -3.71 41.63
C ALA A 35 26.47 -2.32 41.17
N GLN A 36 25.55 -1.69 41.90
CA GLN A 36 25.42 -0.25 42.05
C GLN A 36 26.65 0.29 42.76
N THR A 37 27.14 1.43 42.30
CA THR A 37 27.88 2.34 43.18
C THR A 37 27.61 3.78 42.77
N GLU A 38 26.99 4.51 43.70
CA GLU A 38 26.97 5.98 43.79
C GLU A 38 28.37 6.51 44.15
N LYS A 39 28.65 7.71 43.71
CA LYS A 39 28.98 8.94 44.45
C LYS A 39 29.95 9.88 43.74
N GLU A 40 29.51 11.13 43.73
CA GLU A 40 30.20 12.41 44.05
C GLU A 40 31.48 12.74 43.27
N GLY A 41 31.65 13.92 42.68
CA GLY A 41 31.24 15.27 42.98
C GLY A 41 32.39 16.22 42.61
N THR A 42 32.13 17.49 42.55
CA THR A 42 33.02 18.67 42.27
C THR A 42 33.10 19.02 40.78
N GLY A 43 32.61 20.14 40.25
CA GLY A 43 32.55 21.51 40.76
C GLY A 43 33.69 22.35 40.20
N GLU A 44 33.36 23.23 39.23
CA GLU A 44 33.99 24.51 38.90
C GLU A 44 33.38 25.03 37.59
N ALA A 45 32.56 26.05 37.60
CA ALA A 45 32.76 27.48 37.72
C ALA A 45 33.00 28.15 36.35
N ILE A 46 32.04 28.99 36.03
CA ILE A 46 31.85 29.96 34.97
C ILE A 46 33.03 30.94 34.84
N PRO A 47 33.24 31.61 33.69
CA PRO A 47 32.91 33.03 33.75
C PRO A 47 32.07 33.58 32.56
N GLU A 48 31.20 34.51 32.95
CA GLU A 48 30.58 35.56 32.14
C GLU A 48 31.60 36.49 31.51
N ASP A 49 31.31 37.03 30.36
CA ASP A 49 31.51 38.47 30.04
C ASP A 49 30.68 38.83 28.81
N SER A 50 29.66 39.60 28.99
CA SER A 50 29.31 41.01 28.76
C SER A 50 29.68 41.58 27.40
N GLY A 51 28.67 42.18 26.76
CA GLY A 51 28.83 43.07 25.62
C GLY A 51 27.50 43.57 25.03
N ILE A 52 26.92 44.56 25.70
CA ILE A 52 25.82 45.42 25.33
C ILE A 52 26.20 46.24 24.08
N THR A 53 25.28 46.46 23.15
CA THR A 53 25.00 47.81 22.61
C THR A 53 23.61 47.87 21.99
N ASP A 54 22.83 48.75 22.59
CA ASP A 54 21.60 49.36 22.06
C ASP A 54 21.83 50.10 20.76
N THR A 55 20.84 50.15 19.92
CA THR A 55 20.43 51.41 19.26
C THR A 55 18.92 51.32 18.95
N GLU A 56 18.19 52.17 19.66
CA GLU A 56 16.86 52.67 19.34
C GLU A 56 16.95 53.50 18.04
N GLU A 57 15.90 53.48 17.26
CA GLU A 57 15.29 54.69 16.72
C GLU A 57 13.84 54.46 16.29
N THR A 58 13.03 55.19 16.96
CA THR A 58 11.65 55.67 16.88
C THR A 58 11.32 56.35 15.55
N SER A 59 10.05 56.29 15.23
CA SER A 59 9.08 57.33 14.85
C SER A 59 8.16 56.79 13.76
N ASP A 60 6.96 57.10 13.66
CA ASP A 60 5.92 57.89 14.28
C ASP A 60 4.70 57.82 13.35
N SER A 61 3.55 57.72 13.94
CA SER A 61 2.22 58.23 13.58
C SER A 61 1.81 58.35 12.10
N GLN A 62 0.65 57.82 11.76
CA GLN A 62 -0.57 58.66 11.67
C GLN A 62 -1.86 57.87 11.58
N LYS A 63 -2.75 58.21 12.51
CA LYS A 63 -4.19 58.02 12.48
C LYS A 63 -4.82 58.89 11.41
N GLU A 64 -5.84 58.39 10.74
CA GLU A 64 -6.99 59.23 10.43
C GLU A 64 -8.30 58.45 10.49
N ASP A 65 -9.14 58.90 11.38
CA ASP A 65 -10.57 58.73 11.56
C ASP A 65 -11.31 59.28 10.33
N SER A 66 -12.43 58.63 9.99
CA SER A 66 -13.63 59.38 9.65
C SER A 66 -14.89 58.50 9.82
N LYS A 67 -15.66 58.98 10.72
CA LYS A 67 -17.04 58.67 11.12
C LYS A 67 -18.06 59.11 10.08
N GLU A 68 -19.27 58.46 10.21
CA GLU A 68 -20.61 58.99 10.03
C GLU A 68 -21.11 59.13 8.59
N GLN A 69 -22.34 58.79 8.23
CA GLN A 69 -23.65 59.02 8.85
C GLN A 69 -24.76 58.19 8.22
N ASN A 70 -25.58 57.69 9.10
CA ASN A 70 -27.00 57.43 9.09
C ASN A 70 -27.87 58.33 8.18
N LYS A 71 -28.83 57.75 7.42
CA LYS A 71 -30.15 58.37 7.33
C LYS A 71 -31.25 57.38 6.91
N GLU A 72 -32.19 57.25 7.84
CA GLU A 72 -33.58 56.80 7.67
C GLU A 72 -34.29 57.48 6.49
N SER A 73 -35.19 56.75 5.85
CA SER A 73 -36.47 57.34 5.43
C SER A 73 -37.52 56.25 5.29
N SER A 74 -38.56 56.42 6.11
CA SER A 74 -39.85 55.73 6.12
C SER A 74 -40.79 56.29 5.04
N SER A 75 -41.73 55.48 4.53
CA SER A 75 -43.14 55.75 4.24
C SER A 75 -43.85 54.51 3.74
N THR A 76 -44.68 53.91 4.53
CA THR A 76 -46.14 53.93 4.71
C THR A 76 -47.00 53.65 3.48
N GLU A 77 -47.80 52.52 3.65
CA GLU A 77 -49.16 52.23 3.21
C GLU A 77 -49.42 51.98 1.70
N GLU A 78 -50.04 50.86 1.32
CA GLU A 78 -51.47 50.59 1.40
C GLU A 78 -51.85 49.13 1.19
N VAL A 79 -52.91 48.74 1.86
CA VAL A 79 -53.61 47.48 1.94
C VAL A 79 -54.35 47.15 0.64
N SER A 80 -54.31 45.92 0.18
CA SER A 80 -55.41 45.28 -0.56
C SER A 80 -55.48 43.81 -0.28
N GLU A 81 -56.50 43.38 0.36
CA GLU A 81 -56.98 42.00 0.54
C GLU A 81 -57.39 41.37 -0.78
N LYS A 82 -57.06 40.09 -0.94
CA LYS A 82 -57.85 38.89 -1.32
C LYS A 82 -57.00 37.98 -2.20
N ASP A 83 -56.73 36.77 -1.88
CA ASP A 83 -57.56 35.57 -1.81
C ASP A 83 -56.74 34.39 -1.25
N THR A 84 -57.40 33.65 -0.40
CA THR A 84 -57.06 32.35 0.14
C THR A 84 -56.71 31.34 -0.96
N ASP A 85 -55.47 30.82 -0.93
CA ASP A 85 -55.23 29.47 -1.38
C ASP A 85 -54.26 28.80 -0.39
N SER A 86 -54.78 27.75 0.22
CA SER A 86 -54.05 26.94 1.20
C SER A 86 -52.97 26.15 0.49
N GLN A 87 -51.75 26.67 0.46
CA GLN A 87 -50.59 25.82 0.26
C GLN A 87 -50.04 25.41 1.62
N ASP A 88 -50.29 24.15 1.89
CA ASP A 88 -49.69 23.36 2.95
C ASP A 88 -48.17 23.46 2.83
N SER A 89 -47.58 24.46 3.46
CA SER A 89 -46.15 24.51 3.67
C SER A 89 -45.85 23.44 4.70
N LYS A 90 -45.52 22.24 4.25
CA LYS A 90 -44.68 21.37 5.03
C LYS A 90 -43.39 22.14 5.26
N GLU A 91 -43.26 22.85 6.34
CA GLU A 91 -41.99 23.06 7.01
C GLU A 91 -41.45 21.66 7.24
N ALA A 92 -40.47 21.26 6.44
CA ALA A 92 -39.62 20.12 6.76
C ALA A 92 -39.03 20.47 8.13
N VAL A 93 -39.49 19.79 9.16
CA VAL A 93 -38.78 19.70 10.42
C VAL A 93 -37.42 19.16 10.00
N GLN A 94 -36.39 19.99 10.01
CA GLN A 94 -35.01 19.58 9.88
C GLN A 94 -34.76 18.81 11.17
N GLU A 95 -34.93 17.48 11.12
CA GLU A 95 -34.49 16.60 12.19
C GLU A 95 -33.00 16.88 12.37
N ASP A 96 -32.64 17.21 13.60
CA ASP A 96 -31.24 17.48 13.98
C ASP A 96 -30.51 16.15 13.89
N ARG A 97 -29.94 15.87 12.68
CA ARG A 97 -29.25 14.62 12.40
C ARG A 97 -27.94 14.59 13.16
N GLU A 98 -27.61 13.42 13.69
CA GLU A 98 -26.33 13.21 14.33
C GLU A 98 -25.19 13.36 13.31
N LYS A 99 -24.17 14.15 13.67
CA LYS A 99 -23.02 14.41 12.81
C LYS A 99 -21.94 13.38 13.03
N ILE A 100 -21.44 12.80 11.94
CA ILE A 100 -20.28 11.91 11.96
C ILE A 100 -19.15 12.56 11.16
N ALA A 101 -18.02 12.79 11.81
CA ALA A 101 -16.83 13.29 11.11
C ALA A 101 -16.10 12.14 10.42
N VAL A 102 -15.80 12.30 9.13
CA VAL A 102 -14.97 11.40 8.34
C VAL A 102 -13.73 12.18 7.91
N LEU A 103 -12.59 11.85 8.49
CA LEU A 103 -11.33 12.60 8.36
C LEU A 103 -10.29 11.73 7.66
N LEU A 104 -10.04 12.03 6.38
CA LEU A 104 -9.18 11.24 5.50
C LEU A 104 -7.90 12.03 5.12
N PRO A 105 -6.79 11.33 4.76
CA PRO A 105 -5.51 11.97 4.47
C PRO A 105 -5.55 12.96 3.30
N GLU A 106 -6.05 12.51 2.16
CA GLU A 106 -6.18 13.32 0.94
C GLU A 106 -7.32 12.79 0.06
N GLU A 107 -7.79 13.57 -0.90
CA GLU A 107 -8.85 13.14 -1.80
C GLU A 107 -8.34 12.06 -2.76
N THR A 108 -7.17 12.31 -3.39
CA THR A 108 -6.59 11.39 -4.37
C THR A 108 -6.22 10.04 -3.75
N GLY A 109 -6.90 8.99 -4.20
CA GLY A 109 -6.70 7.62 -3.70
C GLY A 109 -7.56 7.25 -2.48
N TRP A 110 -8.35 8.20 -1.96
CA TRP A 110 -9.34 7.99 -0.89
C TRP A 110 -10.77 8.33 -1.33
N GLU A 111 -10.97 8.60 -2.63
CA GLU A 111 -12.28 8.96 -3.18
C GLU A 111 -13.33 7.87 -2.90
N THR A 112 -12.95 6.60 -3.14
CA THR A 112 -13.86 5.46 -2.93
C THR A 112 -14.29 5.34 -1.47
N ASP A 113 -13.35 5.52 -0.54
CA ASP A 113 -13.62 5.44 0.90
C ASP A 113 -14.50 6.59 1.36
N GLY A 114 -14.17 7.80 0.95
CA GLY A 114 -14.93 9.00 1.32
C GLY A 114 -16.36 8.99 0.79
N ASP A 115 -16.51 8.61 -0.48
CA ASP A 115 -17.83 8.56 -1.14
C ASP A 115 -18.70 7.43 -0.54
N GLU A 116 -18.12 6.25 -0.27
CA GLU A 116 -18.87 5.13 0.30
C GLU A 116 -19.26 5.40 1.75
N LEU A 117 -18.30 5.83 2.61
CA LEU A 117 -18.60 6.20 4.01
C LEU A 117 -19.69 7.28 4.08
N LYS A 118 -19.56 8.31 3.24
CA LYS A 118 -20.57 9.37 3.19
C LYS A 118 -21.93 8.83 2.78
N THR A 119 -21.99 8.01 1.73
CA THR A 119 -23.23 7.46 1.21
C THR A 119 -23.92 6.59 2.25
N ARG A 120 -23.18 5.68 2.91
CA ARG A 120 -23.73 4.77 3.92
C ARG A 120 -24.24 5.50 5.16
N LEU A 121 -23.45 6.46 5.66
CA LEU A 121 -23.87 7.30 6.78
C LEU A 121 -25.12 8.13 6.46
N GLU A 122 -25.24 8.66 5.22
CA GLU A 122 -26.46 9.38 4.79
C GLU A 122 -27.69 8.45 4.69
N GLU A 123 -27.49 7.19 4.21
CA GLU A 123 -28.54 6.16 4.13
C GLU A 123 -29.07 5.78 5.52
N ASP A 124 -28.20 5.71 6.53
CA ASP A 124 -28.56 5.43 7.93
C ASP A 124 -29.05 6.65 8.70
N GLY A 125 -29.13 7.80 8.04
CA GLY A 125 -29.80 9.00 8.57
C GLY A 125 -28.87 9.98 9.27
N TYR A 126 -27.56 9.79 9.24
CA TYR A 126 -26.56 10.71 9.77
C TYR A 126 -26.32 11.93 8.86
N GLU A 127 -25.61 12.93 9.40
CA GLU A 127 -25.02 14.05 8.65
C GLU A 127 -23.50 13.85 8.61
N PRO A 128 -22.93 13.19 7.55
CA PRO A 128 -21.49 13.02 7.45
C PRO A 128 -20.79 14.33 7.13
N VAL A 129 -19.70 14.60 7.85
CA VAL A 129 -18.78 15.72 7.59
C VAL A 129 -17.47 15.14 7.07
N LEU A 130 -17.39 15.01 5.74
CA LEU A 130 -16.20 14.48 5.05
C LEU A 130 -15.16 15.58 4.83
N LEU A 131 -13.95 15.40 5.35
CA LEU A 131 -12.83 16.32 5.24
C LEU A 131 -11.54 15.59 4.84
N TYR A 132 -10.79 16.21 3.92
CA TYR A 132 -9.47 15.76 3.50
C TYR A 132 -8.38 16.70 4.03
N ALA A 133 -7.30 16.12 4.52
CA ALA A 133 -6.22 16.85 5.17
C ALA A 133 -5.10 17.29 4.21
N ASP A 134 -5.16 16.94 2.89
CA ASP A 134 -4.12 17.18 1.89
C ASP A 134 -2.74 16.65 2.33
N ASN A 135 -2.72 15.49 3.00
CA ASN A 135 -1.52 14.87 3.59
C ASN A 135 -0.77 15.77 4.59
N ASP A 136 -1.46 16.73 5.20
CA ASP A 136 -0.92 17.64 6.22
C ASP A 136 -1.47 17.27 7.61
N VAL A 137 -0.60 16.75 8.48
CA VAL A 137 -0.94 16.40 9.87
C VAL A 137 -1.49 17.59 10.64
N SER A 138 -0.93 18.80 10.46
CA SER A 138 -1.38 19.98 11.16
C SER A 138 -2.79 20.38 10.76
N ARG A 139 -3.13 20.18 9.48
CA ARG A 139 -4.49 20.38 8.98
C ARG A 139 -5.46 19.35 9.56
N GLN A 140 -5.07 18.07 9.60
CA GLN A 140 -5.90 17.03 10.21
C GLN A 140 -6.12 17.29 11.70
N VAL A 141 -5.10 17.73 12.45
CA VAL A 141 -5.24 18.17 13.84
C VAL A 141 -6.27 19.31 13.97
N SER A 142 -6.22 20.32 13.09
CA SER A 142 -7.20 21.42 13.11
C SER A 142 -8.61 20.93 12.81
N GLN A 143 -8.76 20.01 11.85
CA GLN A 143 -10.07 19.41 11.52
C GLN A 143 -10.64 18.63 12.72
N ILE A 144 -9.83 17.85 13.43
CA ILE A 144 -10.23 17.13 14.65
C ILE A 144 -10.69 18.12 15.72
N GLN A 145 -9.97 19.25 15.93
CA GLN A 145 -10.37 20.28 16.88
C GLN A 145 -11.71 20.92 16.51
N ASP A 146 -11.93 21.23 15.24
CA ASP A 146 -13.17 21.82 14.73
C ASP A 146 -14.34 20.86 14.90
N MET A 147 -14.16 19.57 14.65
CA MET A 147 -15.19 18.54 14.84
C MET A 147 -15.50 18.31 16.33
N THR A 148 -14.46 18.35 17.18
CA THR A 148 -14.65 18.28 18.64
C THR A 148 -15.48 19.46 19.13
N ALA A 149 -15.19 20.67 18.65
CA ALA A 149 -15.95 21.88 19.02
C ALA A 149 -17.39 21.88 18.48
N GLN A 150 -17.69 21.11 17.43
CA GLN A 150 -19.04 20.92 16.91
C GLN A 150 -19.80 19.78 17.60
N GLU A 151 -19.18 19.12 18.58
CA GLU A 151 -19.78 18.03 19.37
C GLU A 151 -20.35 16.91 18.46
N VAL A 152 -19.55 16.46 17.45
CA VAL A 152 -19.96 15.36 16.56
C VAL A 152 -20.17 14.06 17.36
N SER A 153 -21.09 13.20 16.91
CA SER A 153 -21.46 11.96 17.61
C SER A 153 -20.37 10.89 17.54
N ALA A 154 -19.57 10.87 16.47
CA ALA A 154 -18.40 10.00 16.30
C ALA A 154 -17.40 10.59 15.30
N MET A 155 -16.16 10.06 15.33
CA MET A 155 -15.11 10.36 14.34
C MET A 155 -14.57 9.07 13.73
N VAL A 156 -14.58 8.99 12.40
CA VAL A 156 -13.87 8.01 11.60
C VAL A 156 -12.61 8.68 11.09
N ILE A 157 -11.43 8.19 11.46
CA ILE A 157 -10.16 8.85 11.15
C ILE A 157 -9.19 7.85 10.51
N ALA A 158 -8.82 8.11 9.24
CA ALA A 158 -7.61 7.56 8.66
C ALA A 158 -6.47 8.58 8.93
N PRO A 159 -5.44 8.25 9.72
CA PRO A 159 -4.45 9.24 10.11
C PRO A 159 -3.48 9.54 8.96
N VAL A 160 -3.12 10.82 8.78
CA VAL A 160 -2.00 11.24 7.91
C VAL A 160 -0.67 10.75 8.48
N ASP A 161 -0.55 10.79 9.82
CA ASP A 161 0.57 10.27 10.59
C ASP A 161 0.02 9.55 11.81
N THR A 162 0.35 8.27 11.94
CA THR A 162 -0.19 7.40 12.98
C THR A 162 0.16 7.85 14.39
N TYR A 163 1.28 8.57 14.59
CA TYR A 163 1.73 9.11 15.88
C TYR A 163 1.39 10.59 16.08
N GLY A 164 1.06 11.31 15.01
CA GLY A 164 0.89 12.77 15.02
C GLY A 164 -0.38 13.28 15.68
N LEU A 165 -1.34 12.40 16.03
CA LEU A 165 -2.66 12.79 16.51
C LEU A 165 -2.85 12.66 18.03
N LYS A 166 -1.86 12.16 18.76
CA LYS A 166 -1.92 11.85 20.18
C LYS A 166 -2.50 13.00 21.03
N ASP A 167 -1.94 14.20 20.88
CA ASP A 167 -2.28 15.34 21.74
C ASP A 167 -3.71 15.84 21.49
N VAL A 168 -4.11 15.95 20.24
CA VAL A 168 -5.47 16.39 19.88
C VAL A 168 -6.51 15.37 20.30
N LEU A 169 -6.22 14.08 20.18
CA LEU A 169 -7.15 13.02 20.56
C LEU A 169 -7.37 12.92 22.08
N SER A 170 -6.49 13.48 22.90
CA SER A 170 -6.78 13.62 24.34
C SER A 170 -7.99 14.53 24.59
N THR A 171 -8.16 15.58 23.78
CA THR A 171 -9.32 16.49 23.90
C THR A 171 -10.60 15.85 23.37
N VAL A 172 -10.51 15.03 22.33
CA VAL A 172 -11.65 14.24 21.81
C VAL A 172 -12.15 13.25 22.85
N LYS A 173 -11.22 12.59 23.56
CA LYS A 173 -11.56 11.70 24.65
C LYS A 173 -12.21 12.43 25.84
N GLU A 174 -11.71 13.61 26.22
CA GLU A 174 -12.32 14.44 27.26
C GLU A 174 -13.74 14.89 26.90
N ALA A 175 -14.02 15.04 25.60
CA ALA A 175 -15.34 15.32 25.05
C ALA A 175 -16.24 14.08 24.93
N GLU A 176 -15.71 12.88 25.30
CA GLU A 176 -16.41 11.58 25.22
C GLU A 176 -16.85 11.20 23.79
N ILE A 177 -16.22 11.77 22.75
CA ILE A 177 -16.52 11.45 21.34
C ILE A 177 -15.78 10.14 20.97
N PRO A 178 -16.48 9.08 20.49
CA PRO A 178 -15.84 7.84 20.07
C PRO A 178 -15.04 8.04 18.78
N VAL A 179 -13.84 7.42 18.75
CA VAL A 179 -12.94 7.46 17.59
C VAL A 179 -12.78 6.04 17.04
N PHE A 180 -13.06 5.91 15.74
CA PHE A 180 -12.81 4.71 14.95
C PHE A 180 -11.58 4.95 14.09
N SER A 181 -10.51 4.17 14.33
CA SER A 181 -9.35 4.18 13.46
C SER A 181 -9.68 3.42 12.17
N TYR A 182 -9.42 4.03 11.03
CA TYR A 182 -9.80 3.51 9.73
C TYR A 182 -8.56 3.25 8.88
N ASP A 183 -8.43 2.03 8.34
CA ASP A 183 -7.34 1.55 7.49
C ASP A 183 -5.97 1.52 8.20
N GLU A 184 -5.50 2.62 8.77
CA GLU A 184 -4.27 2.73 9.56
C GLU A 184 -4.56 2.92 11.04
N LEU A 185 -3.79 2.23 11.91
CA LEU A 185 -3.99 2.33 13.37
C LEU A 185 -3.37 3.60 13.94
N ILE A 186 -4.18 4.37 14.66
CA ILE A 186 -3.70 5.54 15.39
C ILE A 186 -2.98 5.09 16.67
N MET A 187 -1.74 5.53 16.80
CA MET A 187 -0.80 5.12 17.85
C MET A 187 -0.81 6.03 19.07
N ASP A 188 -0.26 5.55 20.17
CA ASP A 188 0.04 6.29 21.41
C ASP A 188 -1.14 7.02 22.06
N THR A 189 -2.37 6.57 21.84
CA THR A 189 -3.58 7.18 22.42
C THR A 189 -4.54 6.13 22.96
N ASP A 190 -5.30 6.47 23.99
CA ASP A 190 -6.38 5.65 24.52
C ASP A 190 -7.76 6.10 24.04
N ALA A 191 -7.84 7.11 23.16
CA ALA A 191 -9.07 7.64 22.59
C ALA A 191 -9.73 6.68 21.59
N VAL A 192 -8.94 5.90 20.84
CA VAL A 192 -9.46 4.96 19.84
C VAL A 192 -10.29 3.88 20.51
N LYS A 193 -11.52 3.70 20.03
CA LYS A 193 -12.47 2.68 20.50
C LYS A 193 -12.29 1.38 19.74
N TYR A 194 -12.31 1.46 18.41
CA TYR A 194 -12.22 0.34 17.49
C TYR A 194 -11.31 0.67 16.32
N TYR A 195 -10.85 -0.36 15.65
CA TYR A 195 -10.06 -0.26 14.45
C TYR A 195 -10.66 -1.16 13.37
N VAL A 196 -10.77 -0.66 12.15
CA VAL A 196 -11.23 -1.43 11.00
C VAL A 196 -10.22 -1.34 9.88
N THR A 197 -9.81 -2.50 9.36
CA THR A 197 -8.77 -2.59 8.33
C THR A 197 -8.83 -3.93 7.62
N TYR A 198 -7.96 -4.11 6.63
CA TYR A 198 -7.57 -5.42 6.12
C TYR A 198 -6.32 -5.90 6.86
N GLY A 199 -6.30 -7.16 7.28
CA GLY A 199 -5.17 -7.72 8.01
C GLY A 199 -3.93 -7.87 7.14
N GLY A 200 -2.93 -6.99 7.29
CA GLY A 200 -1.69 -7.06 6.49
C GLY A 200 -1.04 -8.45 6.55
N ARG A 201 -0.97 -9.06 7.73
CA ARG A 201 -0.42 -10.42 7.90
C ARG A 201 -1.19 -11.48 7.11
N GLN A 202 -2.54 -11.42 7.13
CA GLN A 202 -3.39 -12.32 6.35
C GLN A 202 -3.16 -12.14 4.86
N ILE A 203 -3.07 -10.90 4.38
CA ILE A 203 -2.73 -10.60 2.97
C ILE A 203 -1.39 -11.22 2.60
N GLY A 204 -0.37 -11.05 3.44
CA GLY A 204 0.94 -11.66 3.22
C GLY A 204 0.92 -13.18 3.17
N GLN A 205 0.17 -13.82 4.07
CA GLN A 205 -0.05 -15.27 4.04
C GLN A 205 -0.71 -15.72 2.74
N MET A 206 -1.76 -15.02 2.29
CA MET A 206 -2.43 -15.32 1.01
C MET A 206 -1.47 -15.18 -0.19
N ILE A 207 -0.59 -14.18 -0.19
CA ILE A 207 0.45 -14.03 -1.24
C ILE A 207 1.37 -15.25 -1.23
N GLY A 208 1.88 -15.63 -0.06
CA GLY A 208 2.78 -16.78 0.07
C GLY A 208 2.13 -18.09 -0.31
N GLU A 209 0.90 -18.34 0.14
CA GLU A 209 0.12 -19.54 -0.18
C GLU A 209 -0.16 -19.67 -1.68
N GLU A 210 -0.49 -18.55 -2.35
CA GLU A 210 -0.74 -18.58 -3.79
C GLU A 210 0.57 -18.78 -4.60
N ILE A 211 1.70 -18.26 -4.14
CA ILE A 211 3.03 -18.57 -4.70
C ILE A 211 3.32 -20.08 -4.56
N ILE A 212 3.14 -20.65 -3.37
CA ILE A 212 3.35 -22.09 -3.12
C ILE A 212 2.51 -22.93 -4.08
N LYS A 213 1.26 -22.57 -4.24
CA LYS A 213 0.29 -23.28 -5.09
C LYS A 213 0.61 -23.15 -6.58
N LYS A 214 0.89 -21.93 -7.08
CA LYS A 214 1.15 -21.68 -8.52
C LYS A 214 2.48 -22.30 -8.98
N GLU A 215 3.49 -22.32 -8.12
CA GLU A 215 4.80 -22.93 -8.40
C GLU A 215 4.89 -24.40 -7.99
N ASP A 216 3.84 -24.98 -7.39
CA ASP A 216 3.81 -26.36 -6.87
C ASP A 216 5.04 -26.67 -6.02
N LEU A 217 5.36 -25.74 -5.07
CA LEU A 217 6.60 -25.79 -4.30
C LEU A 217 6.77 -27.09 -3.50
N ASP A 218 5.70 -27.72 -3.08
CA ASP A 218 5.75 -29.02 -2.42
C ASP A 218 6.30 -30.10 -3.35
N LYS A 219 5.89 -30.08 -4.62
CA LYS A 219 6.41 -30.98 -5.63
C LYS A 219 7.85 -30.65 -6.03
N VAL A 220 8.19 -29.37 -6.18
CA VAL A 220 9.57 -28.91 -6.41
C VAL A 220 10.49 -29.47 -5.32
N LYS A 221 10.06 -29.42 -4.05
CA LYS A 221 10.78 -29.98 -2.91
C LYS A 221 10.89 -31.52 -2.96
N GLU A 222 9.81 -32.22 -3.31
CA GLU A 222 9.82 -33.68 -3.47
C GLU A 222 10.80 -34.13 -4.59
N ASP A 223 10.81 -33.39 -5.70
CA ASP A 223 11.66 -33.64 -6.86
C ASP A 223 13.13 -33.21 -6.61
N LYS A 224 13.41 -32.54 -5.48
CA LYS A 224 14.72 -31.95 -5.11
C LYS A 224 15.22 -30.93 -6.12
N GLU A 225 14.31 -30.21 -6.68
CA GLU A 225 14.55 -29.03 -7.51
C GLU A 225 14.49 -27.77 -6.65
N PHE A 226 14.73 -26.61 -7.24
CA PHE A 226 14.56 -25.33 -6.57
C PHE A 226 13.92 -24.31 -7.52
N ARG A 227 13.37 -23.24 -6.93
CA ARG A 227 12.94 -22.03 -7.65
C ARG A 227 13.68 -20.83 -7.11
N THR A 228 13.96 -19.88 -7.97
CA THR A 228 14.53 -18.60 -7.56
C THR A 228 13.44 -17.60 -7.25
N ILE A 229 13.61 -16.84 -6.17
CA ILE A 229 12.67 -15.82 -5.72
C ILE A 229 13.40 -14.54 -5.35
N GLU A 230 12.80 -13.39 -5.71
CA GLU A 230 13.22 -12.06 -5.28
C GLU A 230 12.06 -11.30 -4.67
N PHE A 231 12.37 -10.37 -3.75
CA PHE A 231 11.35 -9.65 -2.97
C PHE A 231 11.45 -8.14 -3.20
N ILE A 232 10.30 -7.50 -3.46
CA ILE A 232 10.14 -6.04 -3.56
C ILE A 232 8.92 -5.67 -2.71
N MET A 233 9.16 -5.38 -1.41
CA MET A 233 8.10 -5.27 -0.42
C MET A 233 7.69 -3.81 -0.19
N GLY A 234 6.73 -3.61 0.70
CA GLY A 234 6.18 -2.29 1.03
C GLY A 234 7.13 -1.39 1.82
N SER A 235 6.64 -0.22 2.23
CA SER A 235 7.45 0.81 2.90
C SER A 235 7.90 0.39 4.30
N GLN A 236 9.19 0.60 4.60
CA GLN A 236 9.77 0.23 5.89
C GLN A 236 9.24 1.08 7.07
N ASP A 237 8.69 2.25 6.79
CA ASP A 237 8.06 3.14 7.78
C ASP A 237 6.56 2.88 8.01
N ASN A 238 6.01 1.81 7.38
CA ASN A 238 4.61 1.45 7.49
C ASN A 238 4.43 0.10 8.21
N VAL A 239 3.62 0.09 9.28
CA VAL A 239 3.38 -1.09 10.11
C VAL A 239 2.62 -2.18 9.36
N GLN A 240 1.65 -1.81 8.51
CA GLN A 240 0.91 -2.78 7.71
C GLN A 240 1.81 -3.47 6.66
N ALA A 241 2.78 -2.73 6.10
CA ALA A 241 3.79 -3.32 5.22
C ALA A 241 4.66 -4.35 5.94
N LEU A 242 5.01 -4.10 7.21
CA LEU A 242 5.74 -5.06 8.06
C LEU A 242 4.87 -6.30 8.34
N PHE A 243 3.59 -6.13 8.65
CA PHE A 243 2.69 -7.27 8.86
C PHE A 243 2.52 -8.09 7.58
N LEU A 244 2.36 -7.46 6.42
CA LEU A 244 2.29 -8.15 5.14
C LEU A 244 3.57 -8.96 4.88
N TYR A 245 4.75 -8.32 5.04
CA TYR A 245 6.02 -9.01 4.91
C TYR A 245 6.12 -10.22 5.87
N ASN A 246 5.73 -10.06 7.14
CA ASN A 246 5.74 -11.16 8.10
C ASN A 246 4.83 -12.32 7.66
N GLY A 247 3.64 -12.01 7.12
CA GLY A 247 2.73 -13.01 6.58
C GLY A 247 3.32 -13.78 5.40
N VAL A 248 3.99 -13.10 4.46
CA VAL A 248 4.72 -13.72 3.35
C VAL A 248 5.82 -14.65 3.89
N MET A 249 6.62 -14.17 4.85
CA MET A 249 7.72 -14.96 5.39
C MET A 249 7.25 -16.14 6.23
N GLU A 250 6.15 -16.05 6.94
CA GLU A 250 5.56 -17.19 7.66
C GLU A 250 5.23 -18.37 6.75
N THR A 251 4.84 -18.11 5.51
CA THR A 251 4.52 -19.14 4.53
C THR A 251 5.75 -19.60 3.74
N LEU A 252 6.63 -18.67 3.31
CA LEU A 252 7.75 -18.98 2.40
C LEU A 252 9.06 -19.31 3.12
N GLN A 253 9.28 -18.89 4.37
CA GLN A 253 10.51 -19.14 5.11
C GLN A 253 10.90 -20.63 5.18
N PRO A 254 9.97 -21.60 5.39
CA PRO A 254 10.30 -23.01 5.41
C PRO A 254 10.93 -23.52 4.09
N TYR A 255 10.53 -22.94 2.94
CA TYR A 255 11.08 -23.29 1.62
C TYR A 255 12.42 -22.58 1.34
N LEU A 256 12.63 -21.38 1.92
CA LEU A 256 13.94 -20.71 1.91
C LEU A 256 14.95 -21.46 2.78
N ASP A 257 14.54 -21.91 3.96
CA ASP A 257 15.41 -22.61 4.92
C ASP A 257 15.90 -23.97 4.40
N ASP A 258 15.07 -24.68 3.64
CA ASP A 258 15.46 -25.99 3.09
C ASP A 258 16.04 -25.93 1.68
N GLY A 259 16.08 -24.74 1.06
CA GLY A 259 16.67 -24.48 -0.23
C GLY A 259 15.76 -24.81 -1.42
N THR A 260 14.48 -25.07 -1.20
CA THR A 260 13.47 -25.18 -2.27
C THR A 260 13.24 -23.82 -2.93
N LEU A 261 13.30 -22.73 -2.16
CA LEU A 261 13.38 -21.35 -2.65
C LEU A 261 14.79 -20.79 -2.43
N VAL A 262 15.32 -20.11 -3.44
CA VAL A 262 16.65 -19.48 -3.40
C VAL A 262 16.55 -18.01 -3.80
N CYS A 263 16.81 -17.10 -2.87
CA CYS A 263 16.96 -15.68 -3.14
C CYS A 263 18.40 -15.39 -3.57
N LYS A 264 18.66 -15.23 -4.87
CA LYS A 264 20.03 -15.03 -5.41
C LYS A 264 20.62 -13.69 -4.99
N SER A 265 19.81 -12.64 -4.83
CA SER A 265 20.27 -11.33 -4.33
C SER A 265 20.69 -11.38 -2.86
N GLY A 266 20.19 -12.38 -2.11
CA GLY A 266 20.36 -12.47 -0.66
C GLY A 266 19.55 -11.42 0.12
N ARG A 267 18.72 -10.62 -0.54
CA ARG A 267 17.85 -9.61 0.10
C ARG A 267 16.57 -10.28 0.57
N ILE A 268 16.54 -10.65 1.82
CA ILE A 268 15.43 -11.39 2.43
C ILE A 268 14.79 -10.57 3.56
N SER A 269 15.58 -9.79 4.34
CA SER A 269 15.02 -9.04 5.46
C SER A 269 14.05 -7.93 5.02
N PHE A 270 13.14 -7.52 5.89
CA PHE A 270 12.21 -6.42 5.59
C PHE A 270 12.97 -5.13 5.23
N ASP A 271 14.06 -4.82 5.94
CA ASP A 271 14.89 -3.65 5.66
C ASP A 271 15.54 -3.69 4.27
N ASP A 272 15.93 -4.89 3.79
CA ASP A 272 16.57 -5.05 2.48
C ASP A 272 15.57 -5.08 1.32
N THR A 273 14.36 -5.57 1.57
CA THR A 273 13.32 -5.78 0.53
C THR A 273 12.36 -4.63 0.40
N GLY A 274 12.22 -3.81 1.45
CA GLY A 274 11.26 -2.71 1.50
C GLY A 274 11.60 -1.57 0.54
N ILE A 275 10.55 -0.92 0.03
CA ILE A 275 10.62 0.26 -0.84
C ILE A 275 10.01 1.44 -0.11
N LEU A 276 10.88 2.35 0.34
CA LEU A 276 10.47 3.49 1.15
C LEU A 276 9.41 4.35 0.44
N ARG A 277 8.35 4.68 1.17
CA ARG A 277 7.21 5.47 0.69
C ARG A 277 6.55 4.89 -0.57
N TRP A 278 6.60 3.57 -0.75
CA TRP A 278 5.95 2.87 -1.86
C TRP A 278 6.34 3.41 -3.24
N SER A 279 7.59 3.94 -3.37
CA SER A 279 8.06 4.60 -4.61
C SER A 279 8.12 3.64 -5.78
N THR A 280 7.33 3.91 -6.81
CA THR A 280 7.33 3.15 -8.07
C THR A 280 8.69 3.20 -8.76
N GLU A 281 9.35 4.35 -8.74
CA GLU A 281 10.68 4.55 -9.35
C GLU A 281 11.74 3.70 -8.67
N GLN A 282 11.71 3.62 -7.32
CA GLN A 282 12.64 2.77 -6.58
C GLN A 282 12.36 1.28 -6.81
N ALA A 283 11.09 0.88 -6.91
CA ALA A 283 10.71 -0.49 -7.23
C ALA A 283 11.21 -0.88 -8.63
N LYS A 284 11.04 0.00 -9.63
CA LYS A 284 11.57 -0.19 -10.99
C LYS A 284 13.09 -0.31 -11.00
N ALA A 285 13.78 0.63 -10.34
CA ALA A 285 15.24 0.60 -10.24
C ALA A 285 15.75 -0.69 -9.57
N ARG A 286 15.02 -1.20 -8.56
CA ARG A 286 15.31 -2.49 -7.91
C ARG A 286 15.14 -3.65 -8.88
N ALA A 287 14.07 -3.67 -9.68
CA ALA A 287 13.86 -4.71 -10.71
C ALA A 287 14.94 -4.66 -11.79
N GLU A 288 15.32 -3.47 -12.28
CA GLU A 288 16.41 -3.29 -13.24
C GLU A 288 17.78 -3.78 -12.68
N GLU A 289 18.07 -3.46 -11.41
CA GLU A 289 19.27 -3.95 -10.73
C GLU A 289 19.28 -5.49 -10.67
N LEU A 290 18.17 -6.12 -10.30
CA LEU A 290 18.06 -7.58 -10.28
C LEU A 290 18.36 -8.18 -11.65
N LEU A 291 17.76 -7.66 -12.73
CA LEU A 291 17.91 -8.18 -14.09
C LEU A 291 19.32 -7.95 -14.67
N THR A 292 20.03 -6.92 -14.22
CA THR A 292 21.36 -6.58 -14.76
C THR A 292 22.52 -7.13 -13.93
N GLU A 293 22.38 -7.19 -12.61
CA GLU A 293 23.48 -7.56 -11.70
C GLU A 293 23.35 -8.97 -11.12
N VAL A 294 22.11 -9.44 -10.87
CA VAL A 294 21.86 -10.74 -10.23
C VAL A 294 21.47 -11.80 -11.25
N TYR A 295 20.74 -11.41 -12.30
CA TYR A 295 20.25 -12.27 -13.39
C TYR A 295 20.72 -11.74 -14.75
N PRO A 296 22.04 -11.77 -15.03
CA PRO A 296 22.59 -11.23 -16.28
C PRO A 296 22.22 -12.09 -17.49
N GLU A 297 22.46 -11.55 -18.68
CA GLU A 297 22.36 -12.27 -19.97
C GLU A 297 20.94 -12.73 -20.33
N GLY A 298 19.89 -12.06 -19.79
CA GLY A 298 18.48 -12.37 -20.08
C GLY A 298 17.93 -13.51 -19.22
N GLU A 299 18.65 -13.93 -18.16
CA GLU A 299 18.08 -14.73 -17.09
C GLU A 299 17.08 -13.90 -16.28
N THR A 300 16.13 -14.57 -15.64
CA THR A 300 15.14 -13.97 -14.73
C THR A 300 14.98 -14.86 -13.49
N PRO A 301 14.52 -14.31 -12.35
CA PRO A 301 14.03 -15.16 -11.27
C PRO A 301 12.76 -15.91 -11.72
N ASP A 302 12.48 -17.06 -11.13
CA ASP A 302 11.21 -17.76 -11.34
C ASP A 302 10.03 -16.96 -10.71
N ILE A 303 10.29 -16.29 -9.59
CA ILE A 303 9.30 -15.57 -8.80
C ILE A 303 9.81 -14.17 -8.43
N ILE A 304 9.00 -13.15 -8.64
CA ILE A 304 9.19 -11.82 -8.04
C ILE A 304 7.98 -11.54 -7.13
N CYS A 305 8.19 -11.71 -5.83
CA CYS A 305 7.21 -11.43 -4.81
C CYS A 305 7.16 -9.93 -4.54
N THR A 306 6.08 -9.26 -4.93
CA THR A 306 5.88 -7.85 -4.63
C THR A 306 4.79 -7.64 -3.58
N GLY A 307 4.99 -6.64 -2.71
CA GLY A 307 4.07 -6.29 -1.64
C GLY A 307 3.07 -5.19 -2.01
N PHE A 308 3.06 -4.71 -3.26
CA PHE A 308 2.11 -3.68 -3.74
C PHE A 308 2.08 -3.61 -5.26
N ASP A 309 0.95 -3.21 -5.82
CA ASP A 309 0.68 -3.23 -7.26
C ASP A 309 1.59 -2.33 -8.10
N ASN A 310 1.93 -1.13 -7.60
CA ASN A 310 2.83 -0.25 -8.36
C ASN A 310 4.23 -0.89 -8.54
N ALA A 311 4.69 -1.69 -7.56
CA ALA A 311 5.92 -2.47 -7.74
C ALA A 311 5.73 -3.59 -8.76
N ALA A 312 4.59 -4.31 -8.72
CA ALA A 312 4.29 -5.35 -9.69
C ALA A 312 4.26 -4.80 -11.12
N VAL A 313 3.61 -3.64 -11.33
CA VAL A 313 3.59 -2.94 -12.62
C VAL A 313 5.00 -2.53 -13.04
N ALA A 314 5.77 -1.91 -12.14
CA ALA A 314 7.15 -1.49 -12.42
C ALA A 314 8.08 -2.66 -12.78
N VAL A 315 7.88 -3.83 -12.15
CA VAL A 315 8.57 -5.08 -12.51
C VAL A 315 8.24 -5.51 -13.93
N THR A 316 6.94 -5.47 -14.34
CA THR A 316 6.57 -5.84 -15.72
C THR A 316 7.21 -4.93 -16.76
N GLU A 317 7.29 -3.62 -16.47
CA GLU A 317 7.97 -2.65 -17.33
C GLU A 317 9.47 -2.92 -17.44
N ALA A 318 10.14 -3.17 -16.32
CA ALA A 318 11.57 -3.49 -16.29
C ALA A 318 11.89 -4.76 -17.10
N LEU A 319 11.07 -5.81 -16.99
CA LEU A 319 11.20 -7.04 -17.78
C LEU A 319 11.09 -6.76 -19.28
N GLU A 320 10.06 -5.99 -19.70
CA GLU A 320 9.84 -5.64 -21.11
C GLU A 320 10.97 -4.78 -21.68
N GLU A 321 11.44 -3.78 -20.93
CA GLU A 321 12.58 -2.93 -21.31
C GLU A 321 13.88 -3.71 -21.45
N ASN A 322 14.05 -4.80 -20.69
CA ASN A 322 15.15 -5.74 -20.82
C ASN A 322 14.93 -6.84 -21.88
N GLY A 323 13.84 -6.74 -22.64
CA GLY A 323 13.55 -7.62 -23.78
C GLY A 323 12.99 -9.00 -23.40
N ILE A 324 12.54 -9.18 -22.15
CA ILE A 324 11.87 -10.41 -21.71
C ILE A 324 10.42 -10.39 -22.21
N ALA A 325 10.05 -11.42 -22.97
CA ALA A 325 8.71 -11.47 -23.57
C ALA A 325 7.69 -12.14 -22.63
N THR A 326 6.53 -11.53 -22.49
CA THR A 326 5.40 -12.11 -21.75
C THR A 326 4.98 -13.46 -22.32
N GLY A 327 4.61 -14.40 -21.45
CA GLY A 327 4.15 -15.74 -21.82
C GLY A 327 5.27 -16.69 -22.28
N THR A 328 6.54 -16.36 -22.03
CA THR A 328 7.69 -17.24 -22.17
C THR A 328 8.04 -17.87 -20.84
N GLU A 329 8.83 -18.95 -20.85
CA GLU A 329 9.38 -19.58 -19.64
C GLU A 329 10.27 -18.64 -18.82
N SER A 330 10.76 -17.56 -19.44
CA SER A 330 11.55 -16.52 -18.77
C SER A 330 10.70 -15.42 -18.12
N TRP A 331 9.36 -15.47 -18.24
CA TRP A 331 8.49 -14.50 -17.56
C TRP A 331 8.16 -14.99 -16.15
N PRO A 332 8.58 -14.28 -15.09
CA PRO A 332 8.40 -14.74 -13.72
C PRO A 332 6.94 -14.75 -13.27
N LEU A 333 6.65 -15.54 -12.24
CA LEU A 333 5.46 -15.31 -11.42
C LEU A 333 5.62 -13.98 -10.69
N ILE A 334 4.63 -13.07 -10.83
CA ILE A 334 4.63 -11.76 -10.19
C ILE A 334 3.37 -11.64 -9.34
N SER A 335 3.53 -11.38 -8.03
CA SER A 335 2.43 -11.10 -7.11
C SER A 335 2.15 -9.59 -7.05
N GLY A 336 0.98 -9.21 -6.52
CA GLY A 336 0.61 -7.83 -6.22
C GLY A 336 -0.27 -7.73 -4.98
N TYR A 337 -0.54 -6.50 -4.55
CA TYR A 337 -1.52 -6.17 -3.53
C TYR A 337 -2.15 -4.80 -3.81
N GLY A 338 -3.48 -4.73 -3.76
CA GLY A 338 -4.30 -3.54 -3.95
C GLY A 338 -5.29 -3.64 -5.11
N CYS A 339 -5.03 -4.44 -6.13
CA CYS A 339 -5.84 -4.58 -7.35
C CYS A 339 -6.15 -3.23 -8.01
N LYS A 340 -5.14 -2.34 -8.09
CA LYS A 340 -5.27 -1.07 -8.83
C LYS A 340 -5.57 -1.34 -10.31
N ALA A 341 -6.32 -0.47 -10.95
CA ALA A 341 -6.79 -0.65 -12.33
C ALA A 341 -5.67 -1.05 -13.31
N GLU A 342 -4.49 -0.44 -13.20
CA GLU A 342 -3.35 -0.78 -14.05
C GLU A 342 -2.82 -2.19 -13.79
N ALA A 343 -2.73 -2.61 -12.52
CA ALA A 343 -2.32 -3.96 -12.16
C ALA A 343 -3.36 -4.99 -12.63
N VAL A 344 -4.66 -4.72 -12.47
CA VAL A 344 -5.73 -5.58 -12.97
C VAL A 344 -5.67 -5.72 -14.49
N LYS A 345 -5.37 -4.63 -15.23
CA LYS A 345 -5.12 -4.68 -16.66
C LYS A 345 -3.94 -5.60 -17.01
N LYS A 346 -2.84 -5.50 -16.24
CA LYS A 346 -1.67 -6.40 -16.40
C LYS A 346 -1.98 -7.86 -16.03
N ILE A 347 -2.89 -8.10 -15.08
CA ILE A 347 -3.40 -9.44 -14.77
C ILE A 347 -4.19 -9.98 -15.97
N ALA A 348 -5.10 -9.19 -16.54
CA ALA A 348 -5.88 -9.57 -17.73
C ALA A 348 -4.96 -9.85 -18.95
N GLU A 349 -3.82 -9.19 -19.04
CA GLU A 349 -2.79 -9.41 -20.07
C GLU A 349 -1.88 -10.61 -19.79
N GLY A 350 -2.00 -11.26 -18.62
CA GLY A 350 -1.12 -12.36 -18.17
C GLY A 350 0.30 -11.92 -17.80
N ARG A 351 0.49 -10.65 -17.44
CA ARG A 351 1.79 -10.06 -17.08
C ARG A 351 2.03 -10.04 -15.57
N ILE A 352 0.98 -9.86 -14.78
CA ILE A 352 0.98 -10.06 -13.33
C ILE A 352 0.18 -11.33 -13.07
N SER A 353 0.71 -12.22 -12.25
CA SER A 353 0.11 -13.53 -12.02
C SER A 353 -1.11 -13.47 -11.14
N PHE A 354 -1.11 -12.60 -10.13
CA PHE A 354 -2.23 -12.30 -9.24
C PHE A 354 -1.97 -11.07 -8.39
N SER A 355 -3.02 -10.50 -7.83
CA SER A 355 -2.98 -9.48 -6.79
C SER A 355 -4.03 -9.75 -5.73
N ILE A 356 -3.80 -9.31 -4.49
CA ILE A 356 -4.77 -9.44 -3.42
C ILE A 356 -5.61 -8.16 -3.36
N PHE A 357 -6.92 -8.32 -3.46
CA PHE A 357 -7.89 -7.23 -3.43
C PHE A 357 -8.38 -6.97 -2.01
N ALA A 358 -8.16 -5.75 -1.56
CA ALA A 358 -8.76 -5.16 -0.38
C ALA A 358 -9.86 -4.19 -0.84
N ASP A 359 -11.11 -4.63 -0.78
CA ASP A 359 -12.27 -3.87 -1.26
C ASP A 359 -12.54 -2.65 -0.38
N ARG A 360 -12.22 -1.46 -0.88
CA ARG A 360 -12.38 -0.20 -0.15
C ARG A 360 -13.84 0.07 0.23
N LYS A 361 -14.81 -0.35 -0.60
CA LYS A 361 -16.24 -0.21 -0.30
C LYS A 361 -16.64 -1.09 0.89
N LYS A 362 -16.18 -2.35 0.92
CA LYS A 362 -16.45 -3.23 2.08
C LYS A 362 -15.81 -2.73 3.35
N LEU A 363 -14.63 -2.11 3.27
CA LEU A 363 -13.99 -1.50 4.44
C LEU A 363 -14.83 -0.35 4.99
N ALA A 364 -15.34 0.50 4.08
CA ALA A 364 -16.21 1.62 4.43
C ALA A 364 -17.55 1.15 5.01
N ASP A 365 -18.20 0.17 4.37
CA ASP A 365 -19.43 -0.45 4.85
C ASP A 365 -19.26 -1.00 6.27
N GLN A 366 -18.18 -1.74 6.51
CA GLN A 366 -17.88 -2.32 7.83
C GLN A 366 -17.63 -1.25 8.89
N CYS A 367 -16.93 -0.16 8.53
CA CYS A 367 -16.68 0.92 9.47
C CYS A 367 -17.98 1.65 9.85
N GLU A 368 -18.82 1.92 8.86
CA GLU A 368 -20.13 2.54 9.09
C GLU A 368 -21.01 1.64 9.97
N GLU A 369 -21.11 0.35 9.68
CA GLU A 369 -21.84 -0.63 10.51
C GLU A 369 -21.37 -0.60 11.96
N MET A 370 -20.04 -0.55 12.19
CA MET A 370 -19.47 -0.44 13.54
C MET A 370 -19.85 0.88 14.24
N VAL A 371 -19.84 2.00 13.51
CA VAL A 371 -20.27 3.30 14.03
C VAL A 371 -21.75 3.26 14.42
N ASN A 372 -22.60 2.75 13.53
CA ASN A 372 -24.04 2.67 13.73
C ASN A 372 -24.41 1.76 14.93
N ILE A 373 -23.80 0.58 15.02
CA ILE A 373 -23.99 -0.34 16.17
C ILE A 373 -23.52 0.32 17.47
N TYR A 374 -22.38 1.01 17.46
CA TYR A 374 -21.84 1.66 18.66
C TYR A 374 -22.77 2.79 19.18
N LEU A 375 -23.34 3.56 18.27
CA LEU A 375 -24.20 4.71 18.66
C LEU A 375 -25.62 4.27 19.03
N HIS A 376 -26.17 3.26 18.37
CA HIS A 376 -27.60 2.90 18.48
C HIS A 376 -27.85 1.42 18.72
N GLY A 377 -26.85 0.58 18.71
CA GLY A 377 -26.97 -0.86 18.94
C GLY A 377 -27.27 -1.20 20.40
N GLU A 378 -27.82 -2.41 20.62
CA GLU A 378 -27.98 -2.98 21.96
C GLU A 378 -26.68 -3.67 22.43
N ASP A 379 -25.81 -4.05 21.50
CA ASP A 379 -24.55 -4.76 21.71
C ASP A 379 -23.35 -3.90 21.21
N ASP A 380 -22.14 -4.25 21.65
CA ASP A 380 -20.91 -3.67 21.10
C ASP A 380 -20.68 -4.12 19.65
N PRO A 381 -20.02 -3.30 18.79
CA PRO A 381 -19.64 -3.71 17.44
C PRO A 381 -18.84 -5.00 17.41
N GLU A 382 -19.08 -5.83 16.38
CA GLU A 382 -18.33 -7.05 16.19
C GLU A 382 -16.85 -6.74 15.92
N VAL A 383 -15.96 -7.48 16.58
CA VAL A 383 -14.53 -7.48 16.32
C VAL A 383 -14.04 -8.93 16.22
N ASN A 384 -13.12 -9.19 15.30
CA ASN A 384 -12.59 -10.52 15.03
C ASN A 384 -11.10 -10.66 15.37
N ASP A 385 -10.45 -9.56 15.81
CA ASP A 385 -9.08 -9.56 16.32
C ASP A 385 -8.97 -8.76 17.64
N TYR A 386 -8.33 -9.38 18.65
CA TYR A 386 -8.08 -8.80 19.97
C TYR A 386 -6.63 -8.93 20.40
N GLU A 387 -5.72 -9.28 19.49
CA GLU A 387 -4.36 -9.68 19.85
C GLU A 387 -3.28 -8.89 19.09
N GLN A 388 -3.50 -8.57 17.82
CA GLN A 388 -2.44 -8.09 16.94
C GLN A 388 -2.20 -6.59 17.02
N TYR A 389 -3.22 -5.80 17.30
CA TYR A 389 -3.18 -4.34 17.11
C TYR A 389 -3.00 -3.59 18.43
N ASP A 390 -1.77 -3.64 18.96
CA ASP A 390 -1.35 -2.84 20.11
C ASP A 390 -0.92 -1.44 19.62
N ASN A 391 -1.64 -0.42 20.05
CA ASN A 391 -1.36 0.97 19.66
C ASN A 391 -0.36 1.67 20.58
N GLY A 392 0.40 0.93 21.38
CA GLY A 392 1.37 1.47 22.34
C GLY A 392 0.78 1.82 23.71
N ILE A 393 -0.56 1.87 23.83
CA ILE A 393 -1.28 2.12 25.09
C ILE A 393 -2.13 0.91 25.47
N LYS A 394 -2.79 0.31 24.51
CA LYS A 394 -3.67 -0.85 24.69
C LYS A 394 -3.83 -1.61 23.38
N ILE A 395 -4.26 -2.87 23.47
CA ILE A 395 -4.73 -3.61 22.32
C ILE A 395 -6.10 -3.04 21.92
N ILE A 396 -6.26 -2.70 20.66
CA ILE A 396 -7.51 -2.19 20.10
C ILE A 396 -8.30 -3.37 19.51
N GLY A 397 -9.55 -3.55 19.96
CA GLY A 397 -10.48 -4.48 19.31
C GLY A 397 -10.66 -4.08 17.84
N SER A 398 -10.32 -4.99 16.93
CA SER A 398 -10.23 -4.70 15.51
C SER A 398 -11.14 -5.60 14.69
N TYR A 399 -11.71 -5.06 13.63
CA TYR A 399 -12.37 -5.84 12.61
C TYR A 399 -11.49 -5.92 11.37
N LEU A 400 -11.07 -7.11 11.02
CA LEU A 400 -10.26 -7.40 9.84
C LEU A 400 -11.17 -7.89 8.73
N CYS A 401 -11.36 -7.08 7.70
CA CYS A 401 -12.10 -7.46 6.51
C CYS A 401 -11.36 -8.59 5.76
N GLU A 402 -12.11 -9.48 5.10
CA GLU A 402 -11.54 -10.57 4.33
C GLU A 402 -11.11 -10.09 2.93
N PRO A 403 -9.81 -10.18 2.60
CA PRO A 403 -9.30 -9.88 1.28
C PRO A 403 -9.64 -10.99 0.28
N GLN A 404 -9.53 -10.70 -1.02
CA GLN A 404 -9.80 -11.63 -2.10
C GLN A 404 -8.62 -11.72 -3.07
N MET A 405 -8.21 -12.94 -3.45
CA MET A 405 -7.20 -13.13 -4.50
C MET A 405 -7.85 -12.94 -5.88
N ILE A 406 -7.19 -12.11 -6.71
CA ILE A 406 -7.59 -11.80 -8.08
C ILE A 406 -6.48 -12.24 -9.03
N ASP A 407 -6.85 -13.03 -10.03
CA ASP A 407 -5.97 -13.44 -11.11
C ASP A 407 -6.68 -13.38 -12.49
N ASN A 408 -6.06 -13.92 -13.52
CA ASN A 408 -6.61 -13.91 -14.88
C ASN A 408 -7.94 -14.67 -15.02
N ASP A 409 -8.23 -15.61 -14.14
CA ASP A 409 -9.43 -16.43 -14.19
C ASP A 409 -10.66 -15.72 -13.57
N ASN A 410 -10.43 -14.71 -12.70
CA ASN A 410 -11.53 -14.10 -11.95
C ASN A 410 -11.55 -12.56 -11.92
N TYR A 411 -10.62 -11.85 -12.59
CA TYR A 411 -10.57 -10.38 -12.53
C TYR A 411 -11.86 -9.68 -13.00
N GLU A 412 -12.68 -10.36 -13.81
CA GLU A 412 -13.97 -9.83 -14.28
C GLU A 412 -14.94 -9.53 -13.13
N ILE A 413 -14.77 -10.14 -11.96
CA ILE A 413 -15.61 -9.83 -10.78
C ILE A 413 -15.50 -8.36 -10.36
N LEU A 414 -14.35 -7.70 -10.60
CA LEU A 414 -14.16 -6.28 -10.31
C LEU A 414 -14.95 -5.38 -11.28
N ILE A 415 -15.25 -5.90 -12.49
CA ILE A 415 -16.11 -5.24 -13.45
C ILE A 415 -17.59 -5.49 -13.11
N ASP A 416 -17.94 -6.74 -12.82
CA ASP A 416 -19.31 -7.16 -12.53
C ASP A 416 -19.86 -6.52 -11.25
N SER A 417 -18.98 -6.30 -10.25
CA SER A 417 -19.31 -5.58 -9.02
C SER A 417 -19.40 -4.05 -9.20
N GLY A 418 -19.01 -3.52 -10.39
CA GLY A 418 -18.95 -2.09 -10.64
C GLY A 418 -17.82 -1.38 -9.90
N TYR A 419 -16.79 -2.12 -9.45
CA TYR A 419 -15.59 -1.52 -8.86
C TYR A 419 -14.77 -0.80 -9.94
N TYR A 420 -14.61 -1.43 -11.10
CA TYR A 420 -14.01 -0.85 -12.29
C TYR A 420 -14.96 -0.96 -13.49
N THR A 421 -14.79 -0.05 -14.44
CA THR A 421 -15.38 -0.21 -15.77
C THR A 421 -14.49 -1.12 -16.63
N LYS A 422 -15.10 -1.81 -17.58
CA LYS A 422 -14.39 -2.63 -18.57
C LYS A 422 -13.25 -1.88 -19.26
N LYS A 423 -13.44 -0.60 -19.55
CA LYS A 423 -12.45 0.26 -20.22
C LYS A 423 -11.18 0.49 -19.37
N GLU A 424 -11.31 0.50 -18.06
CA GLU A 424 -10.18 0.76 -17.15
C GLU A 424 -9.26 -0.44 -17.03
N VAL A 425 -9.78 -1.66 -17.08
CA VAL A 425 -9.05 -2.88 -16.73
C VAL A 425 -8.91 -3.91 -17.86
N GLU A 426 -9.61 -3.78 -18.97
CA GLU A 426 -9.39 -4.68 -20.11
C GLU A 426 -8.23 -4.19 -20.98
N PRO A 427 -7.46 -5.12 -21.56
CA PRO A 427 -6.47 -4.79 -22.58
C PRO A 427 -7.10 -4.05 -23.75
N GLU A 428 -6.44 -3.01 -24.25
CA GLU A 428 -6.86 -2.40 -25.50
C GLU A 428 -6.83 -3.47 -26.59
N ALA A 429 -7.97 -3.65 -27.29
CA ALA A 429 -8.05 -4.59 -28.40
C ALA A 429 -6.92 -4.27 -29.38
N THR A 430 -5.96 -5.18 -29.50
CA THR A 430 -4.90 -5.05 -30.51
C THR A 430 -5.60 -4.83 -31.85
N PRO A 431 -5.34 -3.73 -32.59
CA PRO A 431 -6.00 -3.49 -33.86
C PRO A 431 -5.73 -4.72 -34.72
N THR A 432 -6.78 -5.49 -34.96
CA THR A 432 -6.72 -6.62 -35.90
C THR A 432 -6.16 -6.08 -37.20
N SER A 433 -4.93 -6.49 -37.54
CA SER A 433 -4.30 -6.10 -38.77
C SER A 433 -5.31 -6.42 -39.89
N THR A 434 -5.94 -5.39 -40.45
CA THR A 434 -6.80 -5.53 -41.61
C THR A 434 -5.98 -6.29 -42.63
N PRO A 435 -6.44 -7.45 -43.13
CA PRO A 435 -5.66 -8.19 -44.09
C PRO A 435 -5.36 -7.26 -45.25
N THR A 436 -4.10 -6.97 -45.50
CA THR A 436 -3.66 -6.24 -46.67
C THR A 436 -4.30 -6.93 -47.88
N PRO A 437 -5.12 -6.23 -48.69
CA PRO A 437 -5.71 -6.85 -49.88
C PRO A 437 -4.57 -7.43 -50.71
N ALA A 438 -4.69 -8.70 -51.04
CA ALA A 438 -3.71 -9.39 -51.88
C ALA A 438 -3.51 -8.54 -53.15
N PRO A 439 -2.24 -8.37 -53.61
CA PRO A 439 -1.97 -7.59 -54.79
C PRO A 439 -2.75 -8.22 -55.96
N GLU A 440 -3.60 -7.41 -56.57
CA GLU A 440 -4.39 -7.75 -57.76
C GLU A 440 -3.42 -8.24 -58.85
N ALA A 441 -3.65 -9.44 -59.36
CA ALA A 441 -2.80 -10.05 -60.37
C ALA A 441 -2.72 -9.15 -61.60
N THR A 442 -1.60 -8.49 -61.79
CA THR A 442 -1.31 -7.71 -63.00
C THR A 442 -1.25 -8.66 -64.17
N VAL A 443 -2.26 -8.60 -65.03
CA VAL A 443 -2.29 -9.28 -66.33
C VAL A 443 -1.15 -8.79 -67.21
N THR A 444 -0.18 -9.65 -67.44
CA THR A 444 0.94 -9.38 -68.35
C THR A 444 0.42 -9.31 -69.78
N PRO A 445 0.65 -8.22 -70.54
CA PRO A 445 0.32 -8.25 -71.95
C PRO A 445 1.32 -9.14 -72.72
N THR A 446 0.78 -10.03 -73.47
CA THR A 446 1.50 -10.90 -74.43
C THR A 446 2.21 -10.03 -75.48
N VAL A 447 3.54 -10.04 -75.53
CA VAL A 447 4.34 -9.42 -76.58
C VAL A 447 4.77 -10.51 -77.56
N THR A 448 4.35 -10.28 -78.81
CA THR A 448 4.69 -11.03 -80.01
C THR A 448 6.19 -10.90 -80.33
N GLU A 449 6.80 -12.02 -80.61
CA GLU A 449 8.20 -12.15 -81.10
C GLU A 449 8.43 -11.47 -82.43
N THR A 450 9.58 -10.85 -82.61
CA THR A 450 10.39 -10.92 -83.87
C THR A 450 11.86 -10.57 -83.56
N PRO A 451 12.83 -11.15 -84.35
CA PRO A 451 14.11 -11.49 -83.82
C PRO A 451 15.31 -10.60 -84.28
N ASP A 452 16.45 -10.90 -83.68
CA ASP A 452 17.81 -10.80 -84.22
C ASP A 452 18.60 -9.47 -84.03
N LYS A 453 19.62 -9.55 -83.26
CA LYS A 453 21.06 -9.32 -83.52
C LYS A 453 21.96 -9.24 -82.30
N THR A 454 22.80 -10.21 -82.14
CA THR A 454 24.06 -10.21 -81.35
C THR A 454 25.13 -9.47 -82.16
N PRO A 455 26.33 -9.05 -81.64
CA PRO A 455 26.93 -9.10 -80.33
C PRO A 455 27.73 -7.82 -79.98
N SER A 456 28.19 -7.63 -78.75
CA SER A 456 29.57 -7.29 -78.50
C SER A 456 29.98 -7.28 -77.02
N VAL A 457 30.99 -7.98 -76.69
CA VAL A 457 31.65 -8.15 -75.40
C VAL A 457 32.58 -6.97 -75.15
N THR A 458 32.65 -6.45 -73.97
CA THR A 458 33.93 -5.90 -73.38
C THR A 458 33.85 -5.85 -71.87
N PRO A 459 34.98 -5.96 -71.16
CA PRO A 459 35.10 -6.72 -69.90
C PRO A 459 35.06 -5.85 -68.65
N ILE A 460 34.76 -6.54 -67.59
CA ILE A 460 34.73 -6.18 -66.16
C ILE A 460 36.09 -5.65 -65.68
N VAL A 461 36.07 -4.58 -64.91
CA VAL A 461 37.15 -4.15 -64.00
C VAL A 461 36.61 -4.21 -62.57
N GLU A 462 37.24 -5.06 -61.80
CA GLU A 462 37.10 -5.24 -60.35
C GLU A 462 37.77 -4.07 -59.63
N PRO A 463 37.22 -3.49 -58.55
CA PRO A 463 37.99 -2.64 -57.68
C PRO A 463 38.47 -3.36 -56.44
N THR A 464 39.71 -3.22 -56.21
CA THR A 464 40.65 -3.59 -55.19
C THR A 464 40.22 -3.23 -53.77
N GLU A 465 40.43 -4.18 -52.87
CA GLU A 465 40.33 -4.00 -51.41
C GLU A 465 41.38 -3.06 -50.86
N THR A 466 40.98 -2.22 -49.90
CA THR A 466 41.91 -1.40 -49.11
C THR A 466 41.92 -1.90 -47.67
N PRO A 467 43.09 -2.13 -47.07
CA PRO A 467 43.20 -2.72 -45.74
C PRO A 467 42.97 -1.74 -44.61
N SER A 468 42.29 -2.21 -43.57
CA SER A 468 42.02 -1.54 -42.27
C SER A 468 43.30 -1.40 -41.43
N PRO A 469 43.50 -0.33 -40.68
CA PRO A 469 44.64 -0.23 -39.76
C PRO A 469 44.37 -0.88 -38.40
N THR A 470 45.34 -1.62 -37.92
CA THR A 470 45.50 -2.20 -36.60
C THR A 470 45.64 -1.12 -35.51
N PRO A 471 45.00 -1.21 -34.37
CA PRO A 471 45.34 -0.33 -33.24
C PRO A 471 46.48 -0.93 -32.39
N GLU A 472 47.37 -0.05 -32.06
CA GLU A 472 48.59 -0.19 -31.27
C GLU A 472 48.28 -0.41 -29.78
N ALA A 473 48.99 -1.37 -29.17
CA ALA A 473 48.87 -1.71 -27.74
C ALA A 473 49.54 -0.67 -26.86
N THR A 474 48.78 -0.09 -25.93
CA THR A 474 49.31 0.77 -24.87
C THR A 474 49.56 -0.03 -23.61
N VAL A 475 50.81 -0.13 -23.22
CA VAL A 475 51.29 -0.74 -21.98
C VAL A 475 51.07 0.24 -20.85
N THR A 476 50.30 -0.12 -19.83
CA THR A 476 50.20 0.63 -18.58
C THR A 476 50.71 -0.22 -17.41
N THR A 477 51.73 0.32 -16.76
CA THR A 477 52.47 -0.27 -15.65
C THR A 477 51.71 -0.23 -14.35
N THR A 478 51.71 -1.35 -13.64
CA THR A 478 51.22 -1.57 -12.28
C THR A 478 52.16 -0.93 -11.24
N PRO A 479 51.68 -0.25 -10.20
CA PRO A 479 52.51 -0.02 -9.01
C PRO A 479 52.24 -1.07 -7.93
N LYS A 480 53.36 -1.53 -7.36
CA LYS A 480 53.54 -2.53 -6.32
C LYS A 480 53.08 -2.01 -4.93
N PRO A 481 52.54 -2.85 -4.05
CA PRO A 481 52.15 -2.44 -2.72
C PRO A 481 53.34 -2.39 -1.76
N THR A 482 53.35 -1.30 -0.97
CA THR A 482 54.33 -1.10 0.13
C THR A 482 53.73 -1.57 1.45
N THR A 483 54.34 -2.60 2.02
CA THR A 483 54.13 -3.05 3.39
C THR A 483 54.72 -2.06 4.36
N GLY A 484 53.96 -1.72 5.42
CA GLY A 484 54.42 -0.96 6.54
C GLY A 484 53.69 -1.31 7.82
N LEU A 485 54.19 -2.32 8.52
CA LEU A 485 53.88 -2.61 9.92
C LEU A 485 54.39 -1.48 10.83
N LYS A 486 53.59 -1.00 11.76
CA LYS A 486 54.08 -0.65 13.13
C LYS A 486 52.98 -0.79 14.15
N LYS A 487 53.26 -1.69 15.13
CA LYS A 487 52.65 -1.77 16.46
C LYS A 487 53.15 -0.61 17.33
N ALA A 488 52.33 -0.14 18.20
CA ALA A 488 52.52 -0.01 19.63
C ALA A 488 51.60 1.07 20.22
N GLY A 489 51.06 0.76 21.39
CA GLY A 489 50.55 1.66 22.40
C GLY A 489 49.21 1.23 22.92
#